data_3c2d4894cae3b49eb282e675775cbd98
#
_entry.id   3c2d4894cae3b49eb282e675775cbd98
#
_cell.length_a   1.000
_cell.length_b   1.000
_cell.length_c   1.000
_cell.angle_alpha   90.00
_cell.angle_beta   90.00
_cell.angle_gamma   90.00
#
_symmetry.space_group_name_H-M   'P 1'
#
loop_
_entity.id
_entity.type
_entity.pdbx_description
1 polymer ?
#
loop_
_entity_poly.entity_id
_entity_poly.type
_entity_poly.pdbx_seq_one_letter_code
_entity_poly.pdbx_strand_id
1 'polypeptide(L)'
;MTSWGELGRLRPDLTGGGRALLYQHGVGLAFLATIRRDGGPRLHPFCPLLTDDAMYGFIIPSPKQEDLRRDGRFAVHSFPTQDNEDAFCVTGLASVVSDAALRQALGEQFVRERADLGVPFPSDQDLLVTFAIESCLWTRTKGFGDWNPRHEVWRDHR
;
A
#
# COMPACT_ATOMS: atom_id res chain seq x y z
N MET A 1 6.19 -8.77 12.26
CA MET A 1 5.54 -7.86 11.29
C MET A 1 4.15 -7.51 11.77
N THR A 2 3.72 -6.29 11.54
CA THR A 2 2.48 -5.73 12.11
C THR A 2 1.46 -5.40 11.00
N SER A 3 0.16 -5.38 11.33
CA SER A 3 -0.87 -4.92 10.41
C SER A 3 -0.95 -3.38 10.40
N TRP A 4 -1.65 -2.81 9.41
CA TRP A 4 -1.93 -1.37 9.36
C TRP A 4 -2.64 -0.88 10.62
N GLY A 5 -3.65 -1.63 11.10
CA GLY A 5 -4.39 -1.26 12.31
C GLY A 5 -3.56 -1.36 13.59
N GLU A 6 -2.68 -2.36 13.71
CA GLU A 6 -1.74 -2.44 14.82
C GLU A 6 -0.74 -1.27 14.80
N LEU A 7 -0.19 -0.93 13.61
CA LEU A 7 0.66 0.24 13.45
C LEU A 7 -0.09 1.52 13.84
N GLY A 8 -1.36 1.64 13.47
CA GLY A 8 -2.21 2.77 13.83
C GLY A 8 -2.43 2.94 15.34
N ARG A 9 -2.50 1.82 16.07
CA ARG A 9 -2.56 1.88 17.55
C ARG A 9 -1.23 2.27 18.19
N LEU A 10 -0.12 1.85 17.59
CA LEU A 10 1.23 2.15 18.09
C LEU A 10 1.71 3.54 17.69
N ARG A 11 1.43 3.95 16.46
CA ARG A 11 1.89 5.18 15.83
C ARG A 11 0.78 5.80 14.97
N PRO A 12 -0.25 6.37 15.61
CA PRO A 12 -1.38 7.00 14.89
C PRO A 12 -0.94 8.18 14.01
N ASP A 13 0.14 8.85 14.37
CA ASP A 13 0.77 9.89 13.57
C ASP A 13 1.25 9.37 12.21
N LEU A 14 1.96 8.24 12.19
CA LEU A 14 2.46 7.63 10.95
C LEU A 14 1.33 7.13 10.05
N THR A 15 0.34 6.45 10.62
CA THR A 15 -0.79 5.95 9.81
C THR A 15 -1.70 7.08 9.34
N GLY A 16 -1.85 8.15 10.12
CA GLY A 16 -2.57 9.36 9.69
C GLY A 16 -1.89 10.05 8.51
N GLY A 17 -0.59 10.31 8.62
CA GLY A 17 0.23 10.87 7.53
C GLY A 17 0.27 9.96 6.30
N GLY A 18 0.45 8.65 6.52
CA GLY A 18 0.46 7.65 5.46
C GLY A 18 -0.87 7.55 4.72
N ARG A 19 -1.99 7.53 5.44
CA ARG A 19 -3.32 7.53 4.82
C ARG A 19 -3.55 8.77 3.97
N ALA A 20 -3.17 9.95 4.47
CA ALA A 20 -3.30 11.20 3.71
C ALA A 20 -2.52 11.16 2.39
N LEU A 21 -1.31 10.60 2.38
CA LEU A 21 -0.46 10.50 1.19
C LEU A 21 -0.90 9.37 0.24
N LEU A 22 -1.36 8.24 0.77
CA LEU A 22 -1.84 7.12 -0.05
C LEU A 22 -3.22 7.40 -0.68
N TYR A 23 -4.02 8.29 -0.08
CA TYR A 23 -5.38 8.66 -0.52
C TYR A 23 -5.50 10.14 -0.90
N GLN A 24 -4.41 10.79 -1.28
CA GLN A 24 -4.38 12.22 -1.62
C GLN A 24 -5.32 12.62 -2.78
N HIS A 25 -5.77 11.65 -3.57
CA HIS A 25 -6.71 11.86 -4.69
C HIS A 25 -8.10 11.28 -4.42
N GLY A 26 -8.45 11.02 -3.15
CA GLY A 26 -9.74 10.45 -2.76
C GLY A 26 -9.87 8.93 -2.95
N VAL A 27 -8.89 8.31 -3.61
CA VAL A 27 -8.76 6.86 -3.79
C VAL A 27 -7.35 6.41 -3.45
N GLY A 28 -7.18 5.14 -3.08
CA GLY A 28 -5.86 4.58 -2.84
C GLY A 28 -5.03 4.55 -4.12
N LEU A 29 -3.92 5.30 -4.15
CA LEU A 29 -2.94 5.33 -5.24
C LEU A 29 -1.53 5.32 -4.69
N ALA A 30 -0.72 4.38 -5.17
CA ALA A 30 0.66 4.20 -4.75
C ALA A 30 1.49 3.53 -5.84
N PHE A 31 2.79 3.45 -5.64
CA PHE A 31 3.66 2.52 -6.35
C PHE A 31 3.85 1.27 -5.50
N LEU A 32 3.75 0.09 -6.13
CA LEU A 32 4.08 -1.19 -5.54
C LEU A 32 5.36 -1.71 -6.19
N ALA A 33 6.37 -1.95 -5.38
CA ALA A 33 7.57 -2.68 -5.77
C ALA A 33 7.45 -4.15 -5.35
N THR A 34 7.82 -5.07 -6.26
CA THR A 34 7.90 -6.51 -6.05
C THR A 34 9.26 -7.04 -6.51
N ILE A 35 9.57 -8.28 -6.17
CA ILE A 35 10.86 -8.91 -6.54
C ILE A 35 10.63 -9.86 -7.72
N ARG A 36 11.27 -9.58 -8.86
CA ARG A 36 11.24 -10.44 -10.03
C ARG A 36 11.97 -11.77 -9.76
N ARG A 37 11.76 -12.75 -10.63
CA ARG A 37 12.43 -14.07 -10.53
C ARG A 37 13.97 -13.99 -10.56
N ASP A 38 14.51 -12.98 -11.26
CA ASP A 38 15.96 -12.72 -11.33
C ASP A 38 16.51 -11.93 -10.14
N GLY A 39 15.65 -11.61 -9.15
CA GLY A 39 16.01 -10.81 -7.97
C GLY A 39 15.92 -9.30 -8.19
N GLY A 40 15.70 -8.84 -9.40
CA GLY A 40 15.57 -7.43 -9.71
C GLY A 40 14.24 -6.85 -9.20
N PRO A 41 14.16 -5.54 -8.93
CA PRO A 41 12.92 -4.89 -8.55
C PRO A 41 11.97 -4.71 -9.74
N ARG A 42 10.68 -4.77 -9.49
CA ARG A 42 9.61 -4.37 -10.41
C ARG A 42 8.78 -3.29 -9.73
N LEU A 43 8.54 -2.18 -10.41
CA LEU A 43 7.75 -1.07 -9.88
C LEU A 43 6.54 -0.81 -10.79
N HIS A 44 5.36 -0.74 -10.20
CA HIS A 44 4.11 -0.44 -10.91
C HIS A 44 3.19 0.45 -10.09
N PRO A 45 2.33 1.26 -10.74
CA PRO A 45 1.16 1.84 -10.09
C PRO A 45 0.27 0.75 -9.48
N PHE A 46 -0.32 1.07 -8.34
CA PHE A 46 -1.09 0.15 -7.52
C PHE A 46 -2.16 0.92 -6.75
N CYS A 47 -3.27 0.25 -6.47
CA CYS A 47 -4.39 0.81 -5.71
C CYS A 47 -4.49 0.12 -4.35
N PRO A 48 -3.83 0.62 -3.29
CA PRO A 48 -4.03 0.07 -1.95
C PRO A 48 -5.47 0.30 -1.47
N LEU A 49 -5.98 -0.66 -0.69
CA LEU A 49 -7.20 -0.54 0.09
C LEU A 49 -6.82 -0.52 1.56
N LEU A 50 -7.15 0.55 2.26
CA LEU A 50 -6.94 0.67 3.70
C LEU A 50 -8.26 0.46 4.43
N THR A 51 -8.27 -0.52 5.33
CA THR A 51 -9.29 -0.68 6.35
C THR A 51 -8.75 -0.18 7.69
N ASP A 52 -9.56 -0.26 8.75
CA ASP A 52 -9.07 0.03 10.11
C ASP A 52 -8.09 -1.05 10.60
N ASP A 53 -8.17 -2.27 10.05
CA ASP A 53 -7.35 -3.40 10.51
C ASP A 53 -6.10 -3.63 9.67
N ALA A 54 -6.17 -3.49 8.34
CA ALA A 54 -5.08 -3.87 7.46
C ALA A 54 -5.03 -3.08 6.14
N MET A 55 -3.91 -3.23 5.44
CA MET A 55 -3.73 -2.81 4.05
C MET A 55 -3.92 -4.02 3.14
N TYR A 56 -4.71 -3.84 2.07
CA TYR A 56 -5.00 -4.85 1.07
C TYR A 56 -4.79 -4.33 -0.35
N GLY A 57 -4.83 -5.23 -1.31
CA GLY A 57 -4.88 -4.87 -2.72
C GLY A 57 -5.36 -6.00 -3.60
N PHE A 58 -6.11 -5.65 -4.65
CA PHE A 58 -6.43 -6.53 -5.76
C PHE A 58 -5.35 -6.38 -6.84
N ILE A 59 -4.71 -7.48 -7.18
CA ILE A 59 -3.63 -7.52 -8.16
C ILE A 59 -4.15 -8.26 -9.40
N ILE A 60 -4.34 -7.55 -10.48
CA ILE A 60 -4.78 -8.13 -11.76
C ILE A 60 -3.77 -9.15 -12.26
N PRO A 61 -4.16 -10.12 -13.11
CA PRO A 61 -3.23 -11.06 -13.77
C PRO A 61 -2.10 -10.30 -14.45
N SER A 62 -0.88 -10.51 -13.98
CA SER A 62 0.28 -9.72 -14.39
C SER A 62 1.56 -10.31 -13.81
N PRO A 63 2.76 -9.96 -14.32
CA PRO A 63 4.01 -10.40 -13.73
C PRO A 63 4.19 -10.07 -12.24
N LYS A 64 3.61 -8.97 -11.75
CA LYS A 64 3.66 -8.62 -10.31
C LYS A 64 2.80 -9.57 -9.45
N GLN A 65 1.72 -10.14 -10.00
CA GLN A 65 0.93 -11.16 -9.31
C GLN A 65 1.77 -12.42 -9.07
N GLU A 66 2.50 -12.86 -10.11
CA GLU A 66 3.41 -14.00 -10.02
C GLU A 66 4.59 -13.73 -9.07
N ASP A 67 5.12 -12.49 -9.08
CA ASP A 67 6.16 -12.08 -8.14
C ASP A 67 5.68 -12.24 -6.70
N LEU A 68 4.50 -11.70 -6.35
CA LEU A 68 3.94 -11.76 -4.99
C LEU A 68 3.59 -13.19 -4.54
N ARG A 69 3.18 -14.07 -5.46
CA ARG A 69 2.95 -15.48 -5.15
C ARG A 69 4.24 -16.22 -4.79
N ARG A 70 5.33 -15.87 -5.47
CA ARG A 70 6.65 -16.50 -5.30
C ARG A 70 7.44 -15.89 -4.14
N ASP A 71 7.42 -14.57 -4.04
CA ASP A 71 8.21 -13.80 -3.08
C ASP A 71 7.35 -12.65 -2.58
N GLY A 72 6.86 -12.77 -1.37
CA GLY A 72 5.94 -11.80 -0.78
C GLY A 72 6.59 -10.47 -0.39
N ARG A 73 7.90 -10.29 -0.52
CA ARG A 73 8.56 -9.02 -0.19
C ARG A 73 8.03 -7.90 -1.07
N PHE A 74 7.71 -6.78 -0.43
CA PHE A 74 7.16 -5.61 -1.12
C PHE A 74 7.70 -4.30 -0.56
N ALA A 75 7.57 -3.25 -1.36
CA ALA A 75 7.52 -1.87 -0.88
C ALA A 75 6.33 -1.16 -1.52
N VAL A 76 5.57 -0.41 -0.72
CA VAL A 76 4.52 0.50 -1.20
C VAL A 76 4.98 1.92 -0.90
N HIS A 77 4.97 2.78 -1.92
CA HIS A 77 5.37 4.18 -1.82
C HIS A 77 4.25 5.08 -2.36
N SER A 78 3.91 6.14 -1.63
CA SER A 78 2.92 7.13 -2.07
C SER A 78 3.31 7.75 -3.42
N PHE A 79 2.31 8.23 -4.16
CA PHE A 79 2.57 9.07 -5.33
C PHE A 79 3.17 10.42 -4.91
N PRO A 80 3.91 11.08 -5.80
CA PRO A 80 4.38 12.44 -5.56
C PRO A 80 3.19 13.37 -5.23
N THR A 81 3.42 14.31 -4.33
CA THR A 81 2.48 15.38 -4.03
C THR A 81 2.62 16.53 -5.02
N GLN A 82 1.64 17.45 -5.06
CA GLN A 82 1.67 18.57 -6.01
C GLN A 82 2.58 19.72 -5.55
N ASP A 83 2.69 19.93 -4.24
CA ASP A 83 3.27 21.16 -3.69
C ASP A 83 4.57 20.94 -2.92
N ASN A 84 4.99 19.70 -2.72
CA ASN A 84 6.16 19.35 -1.90
C ASN A 84 6.70 17.97 -2.29
N GLU A 85 7.64 17.46 -1.51
CA GLU A 85 8.24 16.13 -1.66
C GLU A 85 7.87 15.19 -0.49
N ASP A 86 6.73 15.43 0.15
CA ASP A 86 6.26 14.53 1.19
C ASP A 86 6.05 13.13 0.64
N ALA A 87 6.50 12.14 1.39
CA ALA A 87 6.47 10.76 0.95
C ALA A 87 6.19 9.80 2.11
N PHE A 88 5.48 8.75 1.80
CA PHE A 88 5.22 7.65 2.74
C PHE A 88 5.57 6.33 2.08
N CYS A 89 6.40 5.54 2.76
CA CYS A 89 6.82 4.23 2.29
C CYS A 89 6.62 3.18 3.39
N VAL A 90 6.11 2.02 3.02
CA VAL A 90 6.07 0.83 3.87
C VAL A 90 6.70 -0.34 3.16
N THR A 91 7.41 -1.19 3.91
CA THR A 91 7.98 -2.45 3.43
C THR A 91 7.54 -3.60 4.31
N GLY A 92 7.58 -4.82 3.79
CA GLY A 92 7.25 -6.01 4.53
C GLY A 92 6.96 -7.23 3.67
N LEU A 93 6.00 -8.05 4.09
CA LEU A 93 5.58 -9.26 3.37
C LEU A 93 4.10 -9.21 3.02
N ALA A 94 3.80 -9.45 1.76
CA ALA A 94 2.45 -9.67 1.26
C ALA A 94 2.08 -11.16 1.39
N SER A 95 0.83 -11.44 1.71
CA SER A 95 0.27 -12.78 1.76
C SER A 95 -1.04 -12.85 1.01
N VAL A 96 -1.30 -13.97 0.33
CA VAL A 96 -2.54 -14.21 -0.38
C VAL A 96 -3.69 -14.39 0.61
N VAL A 97 -4.81 -13.73 0.34
CA VAL A 97 -6.06 -13.86 1.11
C VAL A 97 -7.02 -14.75 0.34
N SER A 98 -7.47 -15.84 0.99
CA SER A 98 -8.42 -16.80 0.44
C SER A 98 -9.83 -16.71 1.05
N ASP A 99 -10.04 -15.82 2.02
CA ASP A 99 -11.35 -15.62 2.67
C ASP A 99 -12.34 -14.96 1.68
N ALA A 100 -13.38 -15.70 1.32
CA ALA A 100 -14.37 -15.25 0.34
C ALA A 100 -15.23 -14.09 0.87
N ALA A 101 -15.59 -14.08 2.15
CA ALA A 101 -16.39 -13.03 2.75
C ALA A 101 -15.62 -11.73 2.82
N LEU A 102 -14.34 -11.79 3.23
CA LEU A 102 -13.45 -10.64 3.23
C LEU A 102 -13.20 -10.12 1.80
N ARG A 103 -13.01 -11.03 0.84
CA ARG A 103 -12.87 -10.66 -0.57
C ARG A 103 -14.09 -9.89 -1.09
N GLN A 104 -15.30 -10.35 -0.78
CA GLN A 104 -16.52 -9.68 -1.16
C GLN A 104 -16.61 -8.27 -0.55
N ALA A 105 -16.38 -8.15 0.74
CA ALA A 105 -16.42 -6.86 1.45
C ALA A 105 -15.39 -5.85 0.92
N LEU A 106 -14.17 -6.31 0.63
CA LEU A 106 -13.12 -5.47 0.05
C LEU A 106 -13.40 -5.10 -1.41
N GLY A 107 -14.02 -6.00 -2.17
CA GLY A 107 -14.51 -5.70 -3.53
C GLY A 107 -15.56 -4.60 -3.53
N GLU A 108 -16.51 -4.65 -2.60
CA GLU A 108 -17.52 -3.60 -2.41
C GLU A 108 -16.88 -2.27 -2.00
N GLN A 109 -15.89 -2.28 -1.11
CA GLN A 109 -15.12 -1.09 -0.76
C GLN A 109 -14.39 -0.54 -1.99
N PHE A 110 -13.72 -1.40 -2.77
CA PHE A 110 -12.97 -1.00 -3.97
C PHE A 110 -13.86 -0.26 -4.97
N VAL A 111 -15.06 -0.80 -5.25
CA VAL A 111 -16.03 -0.18 -6.17
C VAL A 111 -16.59 1.11 -5.58
N ARG A 112 -16.94 1.11 -4.31
CA ARG A 112 -17.50 2.29 -3.63
C ARG A 112 -16.53 3.47 -3.63
N GLU A 113 -15.26 3.24 -3.33
CA GLU A 113 -14.22 4.29 -3.34
C GLU A 113 -13.99 4.87 -4.74
N ARG A 114 -14.41 4.16 -5.79
CA ARG A 114 -14.21 4.50 -7.21
C ARG A 114 -15.52 4.65 -7.98
N ALA A 115 -16.60 4.98 -7.27
CA ALA A 115 -17.93 5.05 -7.88
C ALA A 115 -17.97 5.99 -9.08
N ASP A 116 -17.29 7.14 -8.99
CA ASP A 116 -17.24 8.15 -10.06
C ASP A 116 -16.42 7.69 -11.29
N LEU A 117 -15.59 6.65 -11.13
CA LEU A 117 -14.77 6.10 -12.21
C LEU A 117 -15.42 4.92 -12.91
N GLY A 118 -16.53 4.39 -12.39
CA GLY A 118 -17.25 3.27 -12.97
C GLY A 118 -16.42 1.99 -13.10
N VAL A 119 -15.51 1.73 -12.17
CA VAL A 119 -14.67 0.53 -12.20
C VAL A 119 -15.48 -0.74 -11.97
N PRO A 120 -15.16 -1.86 -12.64
CA PRO A 120 -15.81 -3.12 -12.40
C PRO A 120 -15.45 -3.71 -11.03
N PHE A 121 -16.29 -4.59 -10.51
CA PHE A 121 -15.96 -5.41 -9.36
C PHE A 121 -14.73 -6.29 -9.67
N PRO A 122 -13.79 -6.46 -8.72
CA PRO A 122 -12.61 -7.29 -8.94
C PRO A 122 -12.97 -8.72 -9.34
N SER A 123 -12.35 -9.22 -10.39
CA SER A 123 -12.62 -10.55 -10.96
C SER A 123 -12.01 -11.67 -10.10
N ASP A 124 -12.47 -12.92 -10.32
CA ASP A 124 -11.91 -14.09 -9.64
C ASP A 124 -10.43 -14.35 -10.00
N GLN A 125 -9.93 -13.77 -11.09
CA GLN A 125 -8.54 -13.85 -11.50
C GLN A 125 -7.64 -12.85 -10.78
N ASP A 126 -8.23 -11.82 -10.15
CA ASP A 126 -7.48 -10.83 -9.39
C ASP A 126 -7.04 -11.43 -8.06
N LEU A 127 -5.74 -11.40 -7.81
CA LEU A 127 -5.19 -11.89 -6.55
C LEU A 127 -5.46 -10.88 -5.44
N LEU A 128 -6.19 -11.28 -4.41
CA LEU A 128 -6.29 -10.49 -3.18
C LEU A 128 -5.09 -10.77 -2.28
N VAL A 129 -4.41 -9.71 -1.88
CA VAL A 129 -3.28 -9.77 -0.94
C VAL A 129 -3.51 -8.85 0.25
N THR A 130 -2.96 -9.24 1.40
CA THR A 130 -2.76 -8.38 2.57
C THR A 130 -1.29 -8.08 2.73
N PHE A 131 -0.98 -6.91 3.31
CA PHE A 131 0.38 -6.40 3.47
C PHE A 131 0.74 -6.30 4.96
N ALA A 132 1.58 -7.19 5.43
CA ALA A 132 2.16 -7.13 6.77
C ALA A 132 3.39 -6.24 6.77
N ILE A 133 3.44 -5.24 7.64
CA ILE A 133 4.41 -4.16 7.65
C ILE A 133 5.59 -4.53 8.55
N GLU A 134 6.80 -4.44 8.01
CA GLU A 134 8.07 -4.56 8.72
C GLU A 134 8.67 -3.21 9.06
N SER A 135 8.58 -2.25 8.12
CA SER A 135 9.05 -0.90 8.36
C SER A 135 8.17 0.15 7.67
N CYS A 136 8.22 1.35 8.21
CA CYS A 136 7.53 2.52 7.71
C CYS A 136 8.46 3.73 7.74
N LEU A 137 8.46 4.51 6.66
CA LEU A 137 9.15 5.80 6.56
C LEU A 137 8.13 6.86 6.17
N TRP A 138 8.06 7.93 6.96
CA TRP A 138 7.33 9.14 6.61
C TRP A 138 8.29 10.31 6.47
N THR A 139 8.37 10.88 5.29
CA THR A 139 9.16 12.07 4.98
C THR A 139 8.24 13.27 4.87
N ARG A 140 8.58 14.35 5.55
CA ARG A 140 7.90 15.65 5.45
C ARG A 140 8.89 16.72 5.03
N THR A 141 8.47 17.56 4.11
CA THR A 141 9.28 18.61 3.50
C THR A 141 8.57 19.97 3.61
N LYS A 142 9.30 21.05 3.45
CA LYS A 142 8.77 22.42 3.38
C LYS A 142 8.43 22.87 1.97
N GLY A 143 8.65 22.00 0.98
CA GLY A 143 8.50 22.26 -0.44
C GLY A 143 9.49 21.46 -1.26
N PHE A 144 9.56 21.71 -2.57
CA PHE A 144 10.53 21.06 -3.46
C PHE A 144 11.96 21.51 -3.16
N GLY A 145 12.90 20.57 -3.16
CA GLY A 145 14.32 20.83 -2.90
C GLY A 145 14.64 21.17 -1.45
N ASP A 146 13.82 20.69 -0.49
CA ASP A 146 14.10 20.87 0.93
C ASP A 146 15.37 20.08 1.33
N TRP A 147 16.44 20.81 1.68
CA TRP A 147 17.72 20.22 2.11
C TRP A 147 17.71 19.65 3.53
N ASN A 148 16.62 19.87 4.27
CA ASN A 148 16.50 19.40 5.65
C ASN A 148 15.11 18.78 5.91
N PRO A 149 14.73 17.73 5.16
CA PRO A 149 13.45 17.05 5.35
C PRO A 149 13.41 16.36 6.72
N ARG A 150 12.19 16.21 7.24
CA ARG A 150 11.97 15.43 8.45
C ARG A 150 11.63 14.00 8.07
N HIS A 151 12.41 13.06 8.59
CA HIS A 151 12.17 11.63 8.42
C HIS A 151 11.74 11.01 9.73
N GLU A 152 10.63 10.31 9.71
CA GLU A 152 10.18 9.45 10.81
C GLU A 152 10.19 8.00 10.34
N VAL A 153 10.97 7.18 11.05
CA VAL A 153 11.13 5.75 10.74
C VAL A 153 10.55 4.94 11.89
N TRP A 154 9.77 3.95 11.54
CA TRP A 154 9.33 2.89 12.45
C TRP A 154 9.74 1.53 11.90
N ARG A 155 10.13 0.61 12.78
CA ARG A 155 10.43 -0.78 12.45
C ARG A 155 9.80 -1.70 13.47
N ASP A 156 9.28 -2.82 12.99
CA ASP A 156 8.82 -3.89 13.85
C ASP A 156 10.03 -4.65 14.42
N HIS A 157 10.16 -4.64 15.73
CA HIS A 157 11.23 -5.32 16.45
C HIS A 157 10.80 -6.67 17.05
N ARG A 158 9.59 -7.16 16.69
CA ARG A 158 9.03 -8.43 17.17
C ARG A 158 9.41 -9.60 16.28
#